data_229a0d2c51b6dc554c81018a1cb9ee35
#
_entry.id   229a0d2c51b6dc554c81018a1cb9ee35
#
_cell.length_a   1.000
_cell.length_b   1.000
_cell.length_c   1.000
_cell.angle_alpha   90.00
_cell.angle_beta   90.00
_cell.angle_gamma   90.00
#
_symmetry.space_group_name_H-M   'P 1'
#
loop_
_entity.id
_entity.type
_entity.pdbx_description
1 polymer ?
#
loop_
_entity_poly.entity_id
_entity_poly.type
_entity_poly.pdbx_seq_one_letter_code
_entity_poly.pdbx_strand_id
1 'polypeptide(L)'
;MFTNIFKKKKYLDCALMKHSLHFFYDEIRACCCNAKGPVFYPDYKGETIDWDKTYEVRKQYIKKINSFFNKEEIPSCCKNCTEIEKSLSQNKVKPFDNTVNKLYFHTNMSCNAKCTYCTYSYYNRDSRYKIIPLLNQLITKKILSKHASVYMSGGEITISPEFEELLSILIDYLESKIEILSSGIKYCKSIENAFKKDKLQIMISIDSSNAETYKKIKQVDCFDKVINNIKTYISASENAKNNIILKYIIVDGINDKIEDIKNFVELVHNLEVKKIRLDFDYEKY
;
A
#
# COMPACT_ATOMS: atom_id res chain seq x y z
N MET A 1 -2.40 19.88 -52.88
CA MET A 1 -2.32 20.51 -51.55
C MET A 1 -2.26 19.38 -50.52
N PHE A 2 -1.07 18.93 -50.15
CA PHE A 2 -0.89 17.84 -49.21
C PHE A 2 -0.88 18.44 -47.76
N THR A 3 -1.95 18.32 -47.08
CA THR A 3 -2.01 18.60 -45.62
C THR A 3 -1.29 17.47 -44.89
N ASN A 4 0.02 17.66 -44.67
CA ASN A 4 0.79 16.86 -43.71
C ASN A 4 0.20 17.08 -42.31
N ILE A 5 -0.77 16.27 -41.94
CA ILE A 5 -1.22 16.17 -40.57
C ILE A 5 -0.08 15.47 -39.83
N PHE A 6 0.82 16.22 -39.24
CA PHE A 6 1.77 15.70 -38.26
C PHE A 6 0.97 15.11 -37.12
N LYS A 7 0.76 13.79 -37.12
CA LYS A 7 0.24 13.06 -35.96
C LYS A 7 1.20 13.35 -34.80
N LYS A 8 0.80 14.23 -33.89
CA LYS A 8 1.57 14.49 -32.66
C LYS A 8 1.83 13.15 -32.00
N LYS A 9 3.11 12.78 -31.86
CA LYS A 9 3.47 11.57 -31.11
C LYS A 9 2.90 11.68 -29.69
N LYS A 10 2.06 10.72 -29.34
CA LYS A 10 1.56 10.60 -27.97
C LYS A 10 2.61 9.85 -27.15
N TYR A 11 2.87 10.28 -25.94
CA TYR A 11 3.82 9.66 -25.03
C TYR A 11 3.09 9.23 -23.76
N LEU A 12 3.45 8.07 -23.23
CA LEU A 12 2.99 7.61 -21.94
C LEU A 12 3.89 8.16 -20.84
N ASP A 13 3.31 8.88 -19.90
CA ASP A 13 4.00 9.36 -18.71
C ASP A 13 3.43 8.69 -17.47
N CYS A 14 4.03 7.57 -17.05
CA CYS A 14 3.61 6.82 -15.88
C CYS A 14 4.47 7.17 -14.68
N ALA A 15 3.89 7.89 -13.71
CA ALA A 15 4.59 8.31 -12.50
C ALA A 15 5.04 7.13 -11.62
N LEU A 16 4.25 6.04 -11.57
CA LEU A 16 4.64 4.84 -10.81
C LEU A 16 5.89 4.20 -11.42
N MET A 17 5.95 4.07 -12.74
CA MET A 17 7.11 3.50 -13.41
C MET A 17 8.38 4.31 -13.15
N LYS A 18 8.25 5.64 -13.09
CA LYS A 18 9.39 6.55 -12.92
C LYS A 18 9.88 6.60 -11.48
N HIS A 19 8.97 6.64 -10.51
CA HIS A 19 9.29 7.11 -9.17
C HIS A 19 8.79 6.19 -8.06
N SER A 20 8.24 5.00 -8.36
CA SER A 20 7.82 4.09 -7.31
C SER A 20 8.75 2.90 -7.13
N LEU A 21 8.73 2.34 -5.94
CA LEU A 21 9.43 1.12 -5.57
C LEU A 21 8.52 0.28 -4.69
N HIS A 22 8.34 -0.96 -5.09
CA HIS A 22 7.50 -1.92 -4.40
C HIS A 22 8.37 -3.06 -3.85
N PHE A 23 8.34 -3.22 -2.55
CA PHE A 23 8.94 -4.32 -1.84
C PHE A 23 7.89 -5.40 -1.59
N PHE A 24 7.98 -6.50 -2.35
CA PHE A 24 7.22 -7.71 -2.11
C PHE A 24 8.05 -8.69 -1.26
N TYR A 25 7.44 -9.78 -0.81
CA TYR A 25 8.11 -10.75 0.06
C TYR A 25 9.36 -11.41 -0.56
N ASP A 26 9.44 -11.51 -1.89
CA ASP A 26 10.54 -12.16 -2.61
C ASP A 26 11.05 -11.39 -3.83
N GLU A 27 10.52 -10.20 -4.09
CA GLU A 27 10.93 -9.42 -5.26
C GLU A 27 10.79 -7.92 -5.05
N ILE A 28 11.50 -7.16 -5.87
CA ILE A 28 11.41 -5.69 -5.90
C ILE A 28 10.92 -5.26 -7.29
N ARG A 29 9.84 -4.47 -7.32
CA ARG A 29 9.17 -4.03 -8.55
C ARG A 29 9.12 -2.52 -8.71
N ALA A 30 8.90 -2.08 -9.95
CA ALA A 30 8.64 -0.67 -10.25
C ALA A 30 7.19 -0.23 -9.99
N CYS A 31 6.23 -1.16 -10.00
CA CYS A 31 4.82 -0.82 -10.06
C CYS A 31 3.95 -1.88 -9.36
N CYS A 32 2.90 -1.43 -8.63
CA CYS A 32 1.94 -2.33 -7.96
C CYS A 32 0.84 -2.84 -8.87
N CYS A 33 0.58 -2.14 -9.98
CA CYS A 33 -0.69 -2.24 -10.70
C CYS A 33 -0.90 -3.51 -11.52
N ASN A 34 -0.05 -4.50 -11.46
CA ASN A 34 -0.35 -5.83 -12.00
C ASN A 34 0.78 -6.82 -11.67
N ALA A 35 0.44 -8.08 -11.43
CA ALA A 35 1.41 -9.16 -11.23
C ALA A 35 2.42 -9.32 -12.39
N LYS A 36 2.17 -8.68 -13.54
CA LYS A 36 3.03 -8.67 -14.74
C LYS A 36 3.82 -7.36 -14.93
N GLY A 37 3.82 -6.46 -13.94
CA GLY A 37 4.63 -5.24 -13.99
C GLY A 37 6.13 -5.54 -13.97
N PRO A 38 6.98 -4.55 -14.31
CA PRO A 38 8.42 -4.76 -14.36
C PRO A 38 8.98 -5.09 -12.99
N VAL A 39 9.61 -6.25 -12.90
CA VAL A 39 10.35 -6.72 -11.73
C VAL A 39 11.81 -6.32 -11.93
N PHE A 40 12.37 -5.59 -10.96
CA PHE A 40 13.79 -5.22 -10.96
C PHE A 40 14.65 -6.38 -10.48
N TYR A 41 14.19 -7.03 -9.42
CA TYR A 41 14.90 -8.11 -8.75
C TYR A 41 13.90 -9.23 -8.41
N PRO A 42 13.80 -10.28 -9.24
CA PRO A 42 13.05 -11.49 -8.91
C PRO A 42 13.84 -12.33 -7.89
N ASP A 43 13.12 -13.09 -7.06
CA ASP A 43 13.71 -13.98 -6.03
C ASP A 43 14.80 -13.30 -5.18
N TYR A 44 14.54 -12.04 -4.82
CA TYR A 44 15.52 -11.21 -4.15
C TYR A 44 15.81 -11.69 -2.73
N LYS A 45 17.10 -11.79 -2.39
CA LYS A 45 17.60 -12.22 -1.08
C LYS A 45 18.77 -11.35 -0.59
N GLY A 46 19.05 -10.25 -1.29
CA GLY A 46 20.18 -9.38 -1.00
C GLY A 46 19.88 -8.34 0.09
N GLU A 47 20.89 -7.56 0.41
CA GLU A 47 20.79 -6.43 1.35
C GLU A 47 21.08 -5.08 0.68
N THR A 48 21.38 -5.08 -0.63
CA THR A 48 21.70 -3.86 -1.40
C THR A 48 21.08 -3.90 -2.79
N ILE A 49 20.72 -2.73 -3.31
CA ILE A 49 20.20 -2.55 -4.66
C ILE A 49 21.24 -1.80 -5.50
N ASP A 50 21.49 -2.29 -6.71
CA ASP A 50 22.19 -1.54 -7.75
C ASP A 50 21.23 -0.52 -8.36
N TRP A 51 21.37 0.74 -7.97
CA TRP A 51 20.49 1.83 -8.37
C TRP A 51 20.69 2.24 -9.81
N ASP A 52 21.88 2.13 -10.35
CA ASP A 52 22.17 2.46 -11.76
C ASP A 52 21.49 1.42 -12.65
N LYS A 53 21.59 0.13 -12.30
CA LYS A 53 20.83 -0.92 -12.97
C LYS A 53 19.33 -0.70 -12.87
N THR A 54 18.80 -0.33 -11.71
CA THR A 54 17.38 -0.03 -11.51
C THR A 54 16.93 1.11 -12.41
N TYR A 55 17.71 2.17 -12.51
CA TYR A 55 17.44 3.31 -13.37
C TYR A 55 17.42 2.93 -14.86
N GLU A 56 18.41 2.16 -15.33
CA GLU A 56 18.46 1.70 -16.72
C GLU A 56 17.28 0.78 -17.07
N VAL A 57 16.89 -0.13 -16.16
CA VAL A 57 15.69 -0.96 -16.33
C VAL A 57 14.45 -0.09 -16.47
N ARG A 58 14.27 0.95 -15.65
CA ARG A 58 13.15 1.90 -15.76
C ARG A 58 13.13 2.57 -17.14
N LYS A 59 14.28 3.07 -17.60
CA LYS A 59 14.41 3.72 -18.92
C LYS A 59 14.02 2.79 -20.06
N GLN A 60 14.47 1.54 -20.01
CA GLN A 60 14.14 0.52 -21.02
C GLN A 60 12.63 0.23 -21.06
N TYR A 61 12.01 0.09 -19.88
CA TYR A 61 10.57 -0.14 -19.77
C TYR A 61 9.75 1.05 -20.28
N ILE A 62 10.11 2.28 -19.95
CA ILE A 62 9.45 3.48 -20.45
C ILE A 62 9.56 3.57 -21.97
N LYS A 63 10.73 3.26 -22.55
CA LYS A 63 10.91 3.20 -24.00
C LYS A 63 10.01 2.12 -24.63
N LYS A 64 9.96 0.94 -24.01
CA LYS A 64 9.11 -0.18 -24.45
C LYS A 64 7.63 0.20 -24.43
N ILE A 65 7.14 0.75 -23.33
CA ILE A 65 5.76 1.21 -23.18
C ILE A 65 5.42 2.25 -24.25
N ASN A 66 6.30 3.23 -24.49
CA ASN A 66 6.10 4.24 -25.52
C ASN A 66 6.12 3.67 -26.94
N SER A 67 6.87 2.59 -27.20
CA SER A 67 6.86 1.91 -28.51
C SER A 67 5.54 1.20 -28.78
N PHE A 68 4.94 0.55 -27.78
CA PHE A 68 3.61 -0.05 -27.89
C PHE A 68 2.54 1.02 -28.08
N PHE A 69 2.62 2.10 -27.31
CA PHE A 69 1.65 3.18 -27.37
C PHE A 69 1.60 3.86 -28.76
N ASN A 70 2.75 4.04 -29.40
CA ASN A 70 2.82 4.59 -30.76
C ASN A 70 2.22 3.65 -31.83
N LYS A 71 2.01 2.38 -31.50
CA LYS A 71 1.32 1.38 -32.34
C LYS A 71 -0.15 1.20 -31.94
N GLU A 72 -0.68 2.08 -31.06
CA GLU A 72 -2.03 1.96 -30.51
C GLU A 72 -2.27 0.70 -29.66
N GLU A 73 -1.22 -0.02 -29.31
CA GLU A 73 -1.27 -1.16 -28.39
C GLU A 73 -0.84 -0.74 -26.99
N ILE A 74 -1.66 -1.03 -26.00
CA ILE A 74 -1.30 -0.83 -24.58
C ILE A 74 -0.72 -2.15 -24.05
N PRO A 75 0.43 -2.14 -23.36
CA PRO A 75 0.96 -3.33 -22.73
C PRO A 75 -0.08 -4.01 -21.83
N SER A 76 -0.17 -5.35 -21.88
CA SER A 76 -1.16 -6.10 -21.11
C SER A 76 -1.13 -5.79 -19.61
N CYS A 77 0.06 -5.50 -19.05
CA CYS A 77 0.24 -5.09 -17.66
C CYS A 77 -0.30 -3.70 -17.35
N CYS A 78 -0.56 -2.88 -18.37
CA CYS A 78 -1.05 -1.51 -18.26
C CYS A 78 -2.50 -1.36 -18.70
N LYS A 79 -3.09 -2.41 -19.28
CA LYS A 79 -4.49 -2.41 -19.72
C LYS A 79 -5.39 -2.20 -18.48
N ASN A 80 -6.26 -1.20 -18.54
CA ASN A 80 -7.14 -0.78 -17.43
C ASN A 80 -6.40 -0.17 -16.22
N CYS A 81 -5.16 0.29 -16.38
CA CYS A 81 -4.44 0.97 -15.31
C CYS A 81 -4.86 2.45 -15.23
N THR A 82 -5.39 2.88 -14.07
CA THR A 82 -5.82 4.27 -13.84
C THR A 82 -4.68 5.28 -13.88
N GLU A 83 -3.45 4.86 -13.61
CA GLU A 83 -2.26 5.71 -13.71
C GLU A 83 -1.88 6.02 -15.17
N ILE A 84 -2.20 5.12 -16.11
CA ILE A 84 -2.04 5.36 -17.55
C ILE A 84 -3.02 6.41 -18.06
N GLU A 85 -4.27 6.36 -17.65
CA GLU A 85 -5.29 7.33 -18.07
C GLU A 85 -4.90 8.74 -17.64
N LYS A 86 -4.39 8.90 -16.43
CA LYS A 86 -3.86 10.17 -15.92
C LYS A 86 -2.66 10.68 -16.72
N SER A 87 -1.88 9.78 -17.29
CA SER A 87 -0.65 10.08 -18.03
C SER A 87 -0.90 10.43 -19.51
N LEU A 88 -1.97 9.96 -20.10
CA LEU A 88 -2.37 10.22 -21.49
C LEU A 88 -2.65 11.69 -21.79
N SER A 89 -2.95 12.49 -20.79
CA SER A 89 -3.25 13.92 -20.91
C SER A 89 -2.00 14.79 -21.15
N GLN A 90 -0.79 14.23 -21.07
CA GLN A 90 0.48 14.99 -21.16
C GLN A 90 1.14 14.85 -22.54
N ASN A 91 1.42 15.98 -23.17
CA ASN A 91 1.96 16.04 -24.53
C ASN A 91 3.48 15.75 -24.65
N LYS A 92 4.21 15.49 -23.57
CA LYS A 92 5.67 15.21 -23.58
C LYS A 92 6.03 14.27 -22.43
N VAL A 93 6.92 13.31 -22.72
CA VAL A 93 7.58 12.51 -21.65
C VAL A 93 8.45 13.46 -20.84
N LYS A 94 8.10 13.67 -19.57
CA LYS A 94 8.97 14.43 -18.68
C LYS A 94 10.23 13.62 -18.39
N PRO A 95 11.40 14.23 -18.43
CA PRO A 95 12.61 13.61 -17.90
C PRO A 95 12.34 13.11 -16.47
N PHE A 96 12.90 11.99 -16.11
CA PHE A 96 12.85 11.52 -14.73
C PHE A 96 14.27 11.35 -14.22
N ASP A 97 14.45 11.64 -12.97
CA ASP A 97 15.64 11.34 -12.19
C ASP A 97 15.48 9.97 -11.51
N ASN A 98 16.46 9.58 -10.73
CA ASN A 98 16.40 8.30 -9.99
C ASN A 98 15.71 8.45 -8.61
N THR A 99 14.93 9.50 -8.42
CA THR A 99 14.24 9.77 -7.15
C THR A 99 13.06 8.84 -6.95
N VAL A 100 12.94 8.28 -5.76
CA VAL A 100 11.81 7.47 -5.33
C VAL A 100 10.85 8.36 -4.53
N ASN A 101 9.64 8.54 -5.06
CA ASN A 101 8.58 9.37 -4.48
C ASN A 101 7.42 8.54 -3.92
N LYS A 102 7.40 7.24 -4.19
CA LYS A 102 6.38 6.31 -3.67
C LYS A 102 7.03 5.00 -3.26
N LEU A 103 6.83 4.61 -2.02
CA LEU A 103 7.24 3.31 -1.49
C LEU A 103 6.02 2.48 -1.11
N TYR A 104 6.06 1.21 -1.48
CA TYR A 104 5.05 0.24 -1.09
C TYR A 104 5.72 -0.96 -0.44
N PHE A 105 5.28 -1.30 0.77
CA PHE A 105 5.77 -2.45 1.51
C PHE A 105 4.68 -3.51 1.60
N HIS A 106 4.88 -4.60 0.86
CA HIS A 106 4.07 -5.83 0.89
C HIS A 106 4.98 -7.02 1.23
N THR A 107 5.86 -6.83 2.19
CA THR A 107 6.98 -7.71 2.48
C THR A 107 6.61 -8.91 3.33
N ASN A 108 5.51 -8.81 4.06
CA ASN A 108 5.01 -9.87 4.91
C ASN A 108 3.68 -10.40 4.38
N MET A 109 3.61 -11.71 4.05
CA MET A 109 2.39 -12.40 3.67
C MET A 109 1.79 -13.21 4.84
N SER A 110 2.53 -13.36 5.94
CA SER A 110 2.00 -13.93 7.19
C SER A 110 1.00 -12.97 7.82
N CYS A 111 -0.05 -13.51 8.44
CA CYS A 111 -1.10 -12.73 9.08
C CYS A 111 -1.52 -13.37 10.39
N ASN A 112 -1.90 -12.56 11.36
CA ASN A 112 -2.45 -12.97 12.65
C ASN A 112 -3.97 -13.14 12.63
N ALA A 113 -4.60 -13.04 11.44
CA ALA A 113 -6.00 -13.38 11.17
C ALA A 113 -6.09 -14.33 9.98
N LYS A 114 -7.24 -14.98 9.80
CA LYS A 114 -7.54 -15.90 8.68
C LYS A 114 -8.87 -15.53 8.04
N CYS A 115 -9.00 -14.27 7.62
CA CYS A 115 -10.26 -13.72 7.11
C CYS A 115 -10.85 -14.58 5.99
N THR A 116 -12.16 -14.82 6.04
CA THR A 116 -12.88 -15.71 5.12
C THR A 116 -12.82 -15.27 3.66
N TYR A 117 -12.62 -13.96 3.41
CA TYR A 117 -12.54 -13.35 2.09
C TYR A 117 -11.09 -13.11 1.62
N CYS A 118 -10.08 -13.52 2.39
CA CYS A 118 -8.70 -13.12 2.14
C CYS A 118 -7.92 -14.19 1.38
N THR A 119 -7.45 -13.89 0.17
CA THR A 119 -6.55 -14.73 -0.60
C THR A 119 -5.19 -14.96 0.04
N TYR A 120 -4.74 -13.99 0.85
CA TYR A 120 -3.44 -14.07 1.55
C TYR A 120 -3.45 -14.99 2.77
N SER A 121 -4.61 -15.35 3.31
CA SER A 121 -4.71 -16.20 4.52
C SER A 121 -4.12 -17.60 4.35
N TYR A 122 -3.89 -18.02 3.11
CA TYR A 122 -3.28 -19.31 2.76
C TYR A 122 -1.75 -19.25 2.65
N TYR A 123 -1.16 -18.07 2.68
CA TYR A 123 0.27 -17.89 2.52
C TYR A 123 0.92 -17.53 3.86
N ASN A 124 1.65 -18.47 4.43
CA ASN A 124 2.52 -18.20 5.57
C ASN A 124 3.95 -17.96 5.05
N ARG A 125 4.21 -16.75 4.54
CA ARG A 125 5.49 -16.38 3.94
C ARG A 125 5.94 -15.02 4.44
N ASP A 126 7.08 -15.00 5.09
CA ASP A 126 7.77 -13.77 5.47
C ASP A 126 8.68 -13.30 4.34
N SER A 127 9.11 -12.03 4.44
CA SER A 127 10.11 -11.48 3.54
C SER A 127 11.36 -12.36 3.51
N ARG A 128 11.87 -12.60 2.31
CA ARG A 128 13.12 -13.35 2.10
C ARG A 128 14.37 -12.49 2.27
N TYR A 129 14.22 -11.22 2.51
CA TYR A 129 15.29 -10.24 2.65
C TYR A 129 14.95 -9.22 3.73
N LYS A 130 15.95 -8.54 4.22
CA LYS A 130 15.80 -7.48 5.22
C LYS A 130 15.54 -6.13 4.54
N ILE A 131 14.57 -5.39 5.06
CA ILE A 131 14.15 -4.10 4.49
C ILE A 131 15.00 -2.95 5.00
N ILE A 132 15.42 -3.01 6.26
CA ILE A 132 16.16 -1.91 6.90
C ILE A 132 17.45 -1.55 6.15
N PRO A 133 18.32 -2.51 5.73
CA PRO A 133 19.48 -2.16 4.94
C PRO A 133 19.16 -1.44 3.63
N LEU A 134 18.07 -1.87 2.95
CA LEU A 134 17.64 -1.27 1.69
C LEU A 134 17.10 0.14 1.89
N LEU A 135 16.29 0.37 2.93
CA LEU A 135 15.80 1.68 3.28
C LEU A 135 16.95 2.65 3.61
N ASN A 136 17.91 2.19 4.42
CA ASN A 136 19.08 2.98 4.77
C ASN A 136 19.93 3.33 3.53
N GLN A 137 20.04 2.42 2.56
CA GLN A 137 20.70 2.69 1.29
C GLN A 137 19.97 3.79 0.49
N LEU A 138 18.62 3.76 0.42
CA LEU A 138 17.81 4.79 -0.24
C LEU A 138 18.01 6.16 0.39
N ILE A 139 18.04 6.22 1.70
CA ILE A 139 18.21 7.45 2.48
C ILE A 139 19.64 8.00 2.30
N THR A 140 20.66 7.16 2.52
CA THR A 140 22.07 7.58 2.47
C THR A 140 22.46 8.06 1.08
N LYS A 141 21.98 7.40 0.03
CA LYS A 141 22.19 7.82 -1.36
C LYS A 141 21.30 8.99 -1.81
N LYS A 142 20.44 9.51 -0.93
CA LYS A 142 19.49 10.60 -1.23
C LYS A 142 18.53 10.26 -2.40
N ILE A 143 18.23 9.00 -2.56
CA ILE A 143 17.30 8.50 -3.60
C ILE A 143 15.85 8.61 -3.14
N LEU A 144 15.58 8.40 -1.84
CA LEU A 144 14.25 8.58 -1.28
C LEU A 144 13.94 10.06 -1.05
N SER A 145 12.84 10.52 -1.62
CA SER A 145 12.33 11.87 -1.33
C SER A 145 11.82 11.97 0.09
N LYS A 146 12.07 13.09 0.79
CA LYS A 146 11.45 13.36 2.10
C LYS A 146 9.93 13.51 2.04
N HIS A 147 9.40 13.83 0.87
CA HIS A 147 7.96 13.93 0.61
C HIS A 147 7.38 12.65 -0.04
N ALA A 148 8.11 11.55 0.01
CA ALA A 148 7.63 10.29 -0.56
C ALA A 148 6.35 9.82 0.13
N SER A 149 5.37 9.36 -0.66
CA SER A 149 4.21 8.64 -0.16
C SER A 149 4.64 7.22 0.19
N VAL A 150 4.34 6.77 1.40
CA VAL A 150 4.64 5.41 1.86
C VAL A 150 3.36 4.68 2.20
N TYR A 151 3.19 3.50 1.64
CA TYR A 151 2.07 2.61 1.88
C TYR A 151 2.57 1.25 2.37
N MET A 152 2.04 0.79 3.50
CA MET A 152 2.44 -0.46 4.14
C MET A 152 1.23 -1.38 4.28
N SER A 153 1.30 -2.56 3.67
CA SER A 153 0.25 -3.58 3.70
C SER A 153 0.83 -4.98 3.45
N GLY A 154 0.00 -5.92 3.07
CA GLY A 154 0.37 -7.32 2.79
C GLY A 154 -0.54 -8.27 3.54
N GLY A 155 0.01 -9.29 4.20
CA GLY A 155 -0.70 -10.07 5.20
C GLY A 155 -1.03 -9.17 6.41
N GLU A 156 -0.19 -9.20 7.43
CA GLU A 156 -0.23 -8.22 8.52
C GLU A 156 1.16 -7.65 8.77
N ILE A 157 1.37 -6.42 8.31
CA ILE A 157 2.71 -5.80 8.36
C ILE A 157 3.22 -5.60 9.80
N THR A 158 2.33 -5.37 10.77
CA THR A 158 2.70 -5.11 12.16
C THR A 158 3.34 -6.30 12.86
N ILE A 159 3.13 -7.55 12.37
CA ILE A 159 3.80 -8.73 12.94
C ILE A 159 5.21 -8.96 12.38
N SER A 160 5.60 -8.24 11.31
CA SER A 160 6.98 -8.31 10.81
C SER A 160 7.99 -7.94 11.90
N PRO A 161 9.09 -8.69 12.06
CA PRO A 161 10.11 -8.37 13.06
C PRO A 161 10.75 -6.99 12.88
N GLU A 162 10.86 -6.51 11.64
CA GLU A 162 11.47 -5.20 11.33
C GLU A 162 10.47 -4.03 11.42
N PHE A 163 9.17 -4.27 11.68
CA PHE A 163 8.13 -3.25 11.55
C PHE A 163 8.36 -2.03 12.45
N GLU A 164 8.66 -2.24 13.74
CA GLU A 164 8.83 -1.14 14.70
C GLU A 164 10.01 -0.24 14.32
N GLU A 165 11.13 -0.83 13.91
CA GLU A 165 12.32 -0.11 13.46
C GLU A 165 12.06 0.59 12.11
N LEU A 166 11.48 -0.12 11.15
CA LEU A 166 11.12 0.41 9.84
C LEU A 166 10.23 1.66 9.96
N LEU A 167 9.17 1.57 10.76
CA LEU A 167 8.25 2.68 10.96
C LEU A 167 8.95 3.86 11.66
N SER A 168 9.81 3.60 12.66
CA SER A 168 10.56 4.65 13.35
C SER A 168 11.50 5.40 12.40
N ILE A 169 12.26 4.71 11.57
CA ILE A 169 13.14 5.32 10.57
C ILE A 169 12.34 6.20 9.61
N LEU A 170 11.21 5.69 9.11
CA LEU A 170 10.36 6.43 8.17
C LEU A 170 9.73 7.68 8.80
N ILE A 171 9.27 7.60 10.05
CA ILE A 171 8.71 8.73 10.81
C ILE A 171 9.75 9.86 10.97
N ASP A 172 10.99 9.50 11.25
CA ASP A 172 12.06 10.47 11.48
C ASP A 172 12.59 11.08 10.18
N TYR A 173 12.54 10.32 9.10
CA TYR A 173 13.06 10.77 7.80
C TYR A 173 12.03 11.57 6.97
N LEU A 174 10.76 11.11 6.92
CA LEU A 174 9.75 11.66 6.03
C LEU A 174 9.08 12.92 6.61
N GLU A 175 8.72 13.83 5.71
CA GLU A 175 7.87 14.98 6.00
C GLU A 175 6.38 14.67 5.75
N SER A 176 6.08 13.72 4.89
CA SER A 176 4.73 13.23 4.58
C SER A 176 4.21 12.22 5.63
N LYS A 177 2.89 11.99 5.63
CA LYS A 177 2.28 10.91 6.41
C LYS A 177 2.52 9.56 5.76
N ILE A 178 2.63 8.54 6.60
CA ILE A 178 2.73 7.13 6.22
C ILE A 178 1.33 6.52 6.29
N GLU A 179 0.97 5.72 5.31
CA GLU A 179 -0.30 5.00 5.26
C GLU A 179 -0.08 3.52 5.59
N ILE A 180 -0.83 3.01 6.58
CA ILE A 180 -0.76 1.61 7.00
C ILE A 180 -2.14 0.97 6.88
N LEU A 181 -2.17 -0.26 6.35
CA LEU A 181 -3.32 -1.15 6.41
C LEU A 181 -3.02 -2.27 7.40
N SER A 182 -3.87 -2.46 8.42
CA SER A 182 -3.66 -3.42 9.51
C SER A 182 -4.95 -4.07 9.98
N SER A 183 -4.82 -5.26 10.55
CA SER A 183 -5.89 -5.93 11.33
C SER A 183 -6.15 -5.25 12.69
N GLY A 184 -5.18 -4.47 13.19
CA GLY A 184 -5.25 -3.85 14.51
C GLY A 184 -5.05 -4.79 15.70
N ILE A 185 -4.82 -6.09 15.48
CA ILE A 185 -4.71 -7.10 16.53
C ILE A 185 -3.45 -6.91 17.39
N LYS A 186 -2.31 -6.56 16.76
CA LYS A 186 -1.06 -6.29 17.48
C LYS A 186 -0.98 -4.81 17.80
N TYR A 187 -0.81 -4.49 19.08
CA TYR A 187 -0.41 -3.15 19.49
C TYR A 187 1.06 -2.90 19.12
N CYS A 188 1.36 -1.72 18.58
CA CYS A 188 2.70 -1.30 18.22
C CYS A 188 2.99 0.10 18.77
N LYS A 189 4.08 0.21 19.53
CA LYS A 189 4.48 1.50 20.14
C LYS A 189 4.89 2.53 19.10
N SER A 190 5.47 2.10 17.99
CA SER A 190 5.82 2.99 16.87
C SER A 190 4.58 3.64 16.23
N ILE A 191 3.44 2.92 16.15
CA ILE A 191 2.16 3.48 15.67
C ILE A 191 1.69 4.60 16.61
N GLU A 192 1.70 4.38 17.93
CA GLU A 192 1.35 5.40 18.90
C GLU A 192 2.26 6.64 18.78
N ASN A 193 3.57 6.42 18.64
CA ASN A 193 4.54 7.50 18.45
C ASN A 193 4.32 8.26 17.13
N ALA A 194 3.94 7.55 16.06
CA ALA A 194 3.62 8.17 14.77
C ALA A 194 2.39 9.10 14.86
N PHE A 195 1.37 8.73 15.64
CA PHE A 195 0.24 9.60 15.92
C PHE A 195 0.62 10.84 16.73
N LYS A 196 1.49 10.70 17.73
CA LYS A 196 2.00 11.84 18.51
C LYS A 196 2.75 12.85 17.62
N LYS A 197 3.41 12.40 16.56
CA LYS A 197 4.12 13.24 15.57
C LYS A 197 3.24 13.67 14.40
N ASP A 198 1.98 13.28 14.34
CA ASP A 198 1.03 13.47 13.20
C ASP A 198 1.58 12.95 11.86
N LYS A 199 2.30 11.83 11.90
CA LYS A 199 3.00 11.21 10.75
C LYS A 199 2.32 9.97 10.19
N LEU A 200 1.10 9.63 10.66
CA LEU A 200 0.44 8.37 10.31
C LEU A 200 -1.00 8.57 9.89
N GLN A 201 -1.42 7.82 8.89
CA GLN A 201 -2.80 7.43 8.65
C GLN A 201 -2.88 5.90 8.68
N ILE A 202 -3.78 5.33 9.45
CA ILE A 202 -3.97 3.88 9.52
C ILE A 202 -5.40 3.49 9.17
N MET A 203 -5.53 2.46 8.34
CA MET A 203 -6.80 1.81 8.06
C MET A 203 -6.83 0.47 8.79
N ILE A 204 -7.79 0.30 9.69
CA ILE A 204 -7.96 -0.91 10.49
C ILE A 204 -9.21 -1.66 10.00
N SER A 205 -9.03 -2.90 9.52
CA SER A 205 -10.11 -3.76 9.04
C SER A 205 -10.77 -4.48 10.21
N ILE A 206 -11.93 -3.99 10.65
CA ILE A 206 -12.73 -4.60 11.72
C ILE A 206 -13.81 -5.52 11.14
N ASP A 207 -14.54 -5.07 10.12
CA ASP A 207 -15.58 -5.78 9.37
C ASP A 207 -16.76 -6.27 10.25
N SER A 208 -16.91 -5.71 11.45
CA SER A 208 -17.94 -6.08 12.40
C SER A 208 -18.11 -5.02 13.49
N SER A 209 -19.28 -5.01 14.12
CA SER A 209 -19.59 -4.22 15.32
C SER A 209 -19.56 -5.04 16.61
N ASN A 210 -19.39 -6.36 16.53
CA ASN A 210 -19.44 -7.27 17.68
C ASN A 210 -18.45 -8.44 17.56
N ALA A 211 -18.13 -9.07 18.69
CA ALA A 211 -17.13 -10.13 18.78
C ALA A 211 -17.52 -11.41 18.03
N GLU A 212 -18.81 -11.77 18.01
CA GLU A 212 -19.28 -13.00 17.36
C GLU A 212 -19.09 -12.91 15.85
N THR A 213 -19.59 -11.85 15.23
CA THR A 213 -19.45 -11.63 13.79
C THR A 213 -17.99 -11.41 13.40
N TYR A 214 -17.22 -10.67 14.22
CA TYR A 214 -15.77 -10.52 14.04
C TYR A 214 -15.07 -11.88 13.96
N LYS A 215 -15.35 -12.77 14.93
CA LYS A 215 -14.76 -14.11 14.99
C LYS A 215 -15.14 -14.96 13.78
N LYS A 216 -16.39 -14.87 13.31
CA LYS A 216 -16.84 -15.57 12.09
C LYS A 216 -16.06 -15.12 10.85
N ILE A 217 -15.80 -13.80 10.70
CA ILE A 217 -15.12 -13.24 9.53
C ILE A 217 -13.61 -13.40 9.65
N LYS A 218 -13.01 -12.98 10.77
CA LYS A 218 -11.55 -12.94 10.95
C LYS A 218 -10.94 -14.28 11.35
N GLN A 219 -11.78 -15.26 11.76
CA GLN A 219 -11.39 -16.59 12.22
C GLN A 219 -10.41 -16.55 13.43
N VAL A 220 -10.49 -15.48 14.22
CA VAL A 220 -9.75 -15.29 15.47
C VAL A 220 -10.61 -14.53 16.48
N ASP A 221 -10.39 -14.77 17.76
CA ASP A 221 -11.14 -14.17 18.87
C ASP A 221 -10.35 -12.99 19.46
N CYS A 222 -10.35 -11.87 18.75
CA CYS A 222 -9.52 -10.69 19.08
C CYS A 222 -10.28 -9.36 19.02
N PHE A 223 -11.62 -9.36 18.96
CA PHE A 223 -12.40 -8.13 18.80
C PHE A 223 -12.09 -7.09 19.87
N ASP A 224 -12.22 -7.46 21.15
CA ASP A 224 -11.99 -6.54 22.27
C ASP A 224 -10.57 -6.01 22.31
N LYS A 225 -9.59 -6.86 21.93
CA LYS A 225 -8.20 -6.46 21.82
C LYS A 225 -8.00 -5.39 20.74
N VAL A 226 -8.65 -5.54 19.58
CA VAL A 226 -8.60 -4.53 18.50
C VAL A 226 -9.23 -3.23 18.96
N ILE A 227 -10.41 -3.29 19.60
CA ILE A 227 -11.09 -2.11 20.14
C ILE A 227 -10.21 -1.38 21.16
N ASN A 228 -9.57 -2.11 22.07
CA ASN A 228 -8.67 -1.53 23.06
C ASN A 228 -7.43 -0.89 22.41
N ASN A 229 -6.85 -1.51 21.38
CA ASN A 229 -5.73 -0.93 20.64
C ASN A 229 -6.15 0.38 19.93
N ILE A 230 -7.34 0.40 19.31
CA ILE A 230 -7.89 1.61 18.67
C ILE A 230 -8.05 2.73 19.71
N LYS A 231 -8.65 2.46 20.86
CA LYS A 231 -8.80 3.44 21.94
C LYS A 231 -7.45 3.99 22.40
N THR A 232 -6.44 3.13 22.54
CA THR A 232 -5.08 3.54 22.89
C THR A 232 -4.48 4.46 21.83
N TYR A 233 -4.66 4.13 20.55
CA TYR A 233 -4.15 4.97 19.46
C TYR A 233 -4.89 6.32 19.38
N ILE A 234 -6.21 6.33 19.60
CA ILE A 234 -7.00 7.58 19.64
C ILE A 234 -6.51 8.50 20.75
N SER A 235 -6.17 7.95 21.91
CA SER A 235 -5.67 8.74 23.05
C SER A 235 -4.25 9.29 22.87
N ALA A 236 -3.53 8.86 21.83
CA ALA A 236 -2.15 9.28 21.59
C ALA A 236 -2.03 10.76 21.17
N SER A 237 -3.04 11.29 20.44
CA SER A 237 -3.10 12.70 20.03
C SER A 237 -4.52 13.11 19.64
N GLU A 238 -4.81 14.41 19.69
CA GLU A 238 -6.11 14.96 19.28
C GLU A 238 -6.45 14.66 17.80
N ASN A 239 -5.42 14.60 16.93
CA ASN A 239 -5.58 14.32 15.51
C ASN A 239 -5.70 12.82 15.20
N ALA A 240 -5.45 11.91 16.14
CA ALA A 240 -5.45 10.48 15.87
C ALA A 240 -6.81 10.00 15.31
N LYS A 241 -7.92 10.46 15.88
CA LYS A 241 -9.29 10.14 15.44
C LYS A 241 -9.60 10.56 14.00
N ASN A 242 -8.88 11.55 13.47
CA ASN A 242 -9.00 12.00 12.06
C ASN A 242 -8.12 11.18 11.11
N ASN A 243 -7.13 10.47 11.64
CA ASN A 243 -6.14 9.69 10.89
C ASN A 243 -6.34 8.17 11.01
N ILE A 244 -7.30 7.73 11.81
CA ILE A 244 -7.76 6.34 11.85
C ILE A 244 -8.96 6.20 10.91
N ILE A 245 -8.93 5.18 10.05
CA ILE A 245 -10.02 4.78 9.16
C ILE A 245 -10.46 3.39 9.60
N LEU A 246 -11.73 3.22 9.97
CA LEU A 246 -12.27 1.89 10.23
C LEU A 246 -12.87 1.33 8.95
N LYS A 247 -12.35 0.18 8.54
CA LYS A 247 -12.77 -0.49 7.32
C LYS A 247 -13.76 -1.60 7.66
N TYR A 248 -14.80 -1.71 6.82
CA TYR A 248 -15.82 -2.74 6.86
C TYR A 248 -15.97 -3.36 5.47
N ILE A 249 -15.63 -4.63 5.35
CA ILE A 249 -15.87 -5.41 4.14
C ILE A 249 -17.19 -6.14 4.32
N ILE A 250 -18.11 -5.91 3.41
CA ILE A 250 -19.39 -6.61 3.39
C ILE A 250 -19.16 -8.02 2.85
N VAL A 251 -19.45 -9.01 3.69
CA VAL A 251 -19.35 -10.45 3.40
C VAL A 251 -20.75 -11.03 3.36
N ASP A 252 -21.16 -11.50 2.19
CA ASP A 252 -22.48 -12.04 1.92
C ASP A 252 -22.87 -13.16 2.92
N GLY A 253 -24.07 -13.06 3.48
CA GLY A 253 -24.62 -13.99 4.46
C GLY A 253 -24.03 -13.92 5.88
N ILE A 254 -23.09 -12.99 6.16
CA ILE A 254 -22.45 -12.87 7.48
C ILE A 254 -22.70 -11.51 8.13
N ASN A 255 -22.39 -10.41 7.43
CA ASN A 255 -22.48 -9.03 7.95
C ASN A 255 -23.10 -8.06 6.94
N ASP A 256 -23.90 -8.56 6.02
CA ASP A 256 -24.49 -7.84 4.89
C ASP A 256 -25.86 -7.22 5.19
N LYS A 257 -26.41 -7.46 6.38
CA LYS A 257 -27.68 -6.86 6.78
C LYS A 257 -27.51 -5.39 7.10
N ILE A 258 -28.54 -4.60 6.79
CA ILE A 258 -28.52 -3.17 7.09
C ILE A 258 -28.30 -2.88 8.58
N GLU A 259 -28.78 -3.76 9.46
CA GLU A 259 -28.59 -3.63 10.90
C GLU A 259 -27.13 -3.80 11.32
N ASP A 260 -26.38 -4.71 10.69
CA ASP A 260 -24.95 -4.91 10.95
C ASP A 260 -24.16 -3.64 10.60
N ILE A 261 -24.52 -3.00 9.47
CA ILE A 261 -23.90 -1.75 9.02
C ILE A 261 -24.24 -0.60 9.97
N LYS A 262 -25.52 -0.47 10.41
CA LYS A 262 -25.93 0.55 11.39
C LYS A 262 -25.16 0.40 12.70
N ASN A 263 -25.09 -0.81 13.25
CA ASN A 263 -24.35 -1.10 14.46
C ASN A 263 -22.85 -0.80 14.32
N PHE A 264 -22.28 -1.04 13.13
CA PHE A 264 -20.88 -0.64 12.86
C PHE A 264 -20.71 0.88 12.86
N VAL A 265 -21.62 1.63 12.25
CA VAL A 265 -21.58 3.11 12.25
C VAL A 265 -21.70 3.63 13.69
N GLU A 266 -22.55 3.04 14.51
CA GLU A 266 -22.68 3.38 15.93
C GLU A 266 -21.40 3.08 16.71
N LEU A 267 -20.75 1.93 16.48
CA LEU A 267 -19.44 1.62 17.07
C LEU A 267 -18.39 2.68 16.69
N VAL A 268 -18.33 3.06 15.42
CA VAL A 268 -17.40 4.09 14.92
C VAL A 268 -17.66 5.43 15.60
N HIS A 269 -18.94 5.81 15.76
CA HIS A 269 -19.35 7.03 16.46
C HIS A 269 -18.91 7.00 17.95
N ASN A 270 -19.14 5.88 18.63
CA ASN A 270 -18.77 5.70 20.03
C ASN A 270 -17.25 5.70 20.25
N LEU A 271 -16.47 5.32 19.23
CA LEU A 271 -15.00 5.44 19.21
C LEU A 271 -14.52 6.84 18.80
N GLU A 272 -15.42 7.75 18.43
CA GLU A 272 -15.12 9.09 17.92
C GLU A 272 -14.24 9.10 16.65
N VAL A 273 -14.10 7.98 15.94
CA VAL A 273 -13.39 7.92 14.67
C VAL A 273 -14.17 8.68 13.59
N LYS A 274 -13.47 9.46 12.77
CA LYS A 274 -14.10 10.36 11.80
C LYS A 274 -14.22 9.81 10.38
N LYS A 275 -13.59 8.66 10.10
CA LYS A 275 -13.52 8.09 8.76
C LYS A 275 -13.88 6.61 8.77
N ILE A 276 -14.74 6.23 7.84
CA ILE A 276 -15.06 4.83 7.54
C ILE A 276 -14.74 4.53 6.08
N ARG A 277 -14.49 3.27 5.79
CA ARG A 277 -14.44 2.75 4.44
C ARG A 277 -15.30 1.48 4.37
N LEU A 278 -16.24 1.48 3.44
CA LEU A 278 -17.06 0.33 3.10
C LEU A 278 -16.55 -0.27 1.80
N ASP A 279 -16.25 -1.56 1.78
CA ASP A 279 -15.85 -2.32 0.60
C ASP A 279 -16.72 -3.59 0.51
N PHE A 280 -16.75 -4.20 -0.67
CA PHE A 280 -17.37 -5.50 -0.90
C PHE A 280 -16.30 -6.59 -0.97
N ASP A 281 -16.69 -7.84 -0.72
CA ASP A 281 -15.86 -9.00 -1.00
C ASP A 281 -15.73 -9.19 -2.53
N TYR A 282 -14.62 -8.71 -3.09
CA TYR A 282 -14.36 -8.70 -4.53
C TYR A 282 -14.19 -10.10 -5.16
N GLU A 283 -14.02 -11.16 -4.37
CA GLU A 283 -13.89 -12.51 -4.90
C GLU A 283 -15.23 -13.12 -5.31
N LYS A 284 -16.33 -12.54 -4.84
CA LYS A 284 -17.68 -13.00 -5.17
C LYS A 284 -18.37 -12.17 -6.26
N TYR A 285 -17.79 -11.07 -6.69
CA TYR A 285 -18.31 -10.14 -7.70
C TYR A 285 -17.21 -9.79 -8.72
#